data_ccbbfb07ec5367cf7790bec9aaeb9fcf
#
_entry.id   ccbbfb07ec5367cf7790bec9aaeb9fcf
#
_cell.length_a   1.000
_cell.length_b   1.000
_cell.length_c   1.000
_cell.angle_alpha   90.00
_cell.angle_beta   90.00
_cell.angle_gamma   90.00
#
_symmetry.space_group_name_H-M   'P 1'
#
loop_
_entity.id
_entity.type
_entity.pdbx_description
1 polymer ?
#
loop_
_entity_poly.entity_id
_entity_poly.type
_entity_poly.pdbx_seq_one_letter_code
_entity_poly.pdbx_strand_id
1 'polypeptide(L)'
;MTNDTLGLYGPEDSRYLNLVAHRAEAKGIKTAWVDGPTPGCVAYVADTDAGWPMWDLTPEEDVDNIQHPGLSCCAAVVLLCMRYIYSLPRDRRVCIIGRGHAVQWMYRVMRCYSYEVDQCSSTALDMAYLVSRADIIVNSADAVTEEVLGAVPASATVIDISGSMEPLSDRVADYVPRDHVGRWNIAELLRRVRVRIEEEGETDG
;
A
#
# COMPACT_ATOMS: atom_id res chain seq x y z
N MET A 1 -26.19 9.85 -16.45
CA MET A 1 -24.96 10.56 -16.02
C MET A 1 -23.86 9.52 -16.00
N THR A 2 -22.76 9.74 -16.69
CA THR A 2 -21.66 8.78 -16.66
C THR A 2 -21.00 8.82 -15.28
N ASN A 3 -21.01 7.69 -14.59
CA ASN A 3 -20.28 7.50 -13.37
C ASN A 3 -18.79 7.32 -13.74
N ASP A 4 -17.99 8.38 -13.67
CA ASP A 4 -16.60 8.40 -14.15
C ASP A 4 -15.65 9.18 -13.20
N THR A 5 -16.09 9.44 -11.99
CA THR A 5 -15.38 10.28 -11.02
C THR A 5 -14.82 9.46 -9.87
N LEU A 6 -13.58 9.74 -9.49
CA LEU A 6 -12.94 9.24 -8.28
C LEU A 6 -13.15 10.22 -7.12
N GLY A 7 -13.82 9.78 -6.05
CA GLY A 7 -13.99 10.55 -4.82
C GLY A 7 -12.70 10.55 -3.95
N LEU A 8 -12.28 11.73 -3.53
CA LEU A 8 -11.13 11.93 -2.65
C LEU A 8 -11.63 12.33 -1.25
N TYR A 9 -11.43 11.45 -0.26
CA TYR A 9 -11.86 11.68 1.12
C TYR A 9 -10.68 11.99 2.03
N GLY A 10 -10.69 13.17 2.64
CA GLY A 10 -9.65 13.65 3.56
C GLY A 10 -9.40 15.16 3.39
N PRO A 11 -8.40 15.70 4.09
CA PRO A 11 -8.10 17.12 4.01
C PRO A 11 -7.55 17.51 2.63
N GLU A 12 -7.96 18.68 2.13
CA GLU A 12 -7.53 19.18 0.80
C GLU A 12 -6.02 19.46 0.71
N ASP A 13 -5.33 19.59 1.83
CA ASP A 13 -3.88 19.73 1.93
C ASP A 13 -3.14 18.38 2.02
N SER A 14 -3.84 17.25 2.00
CA SER A 14 -3.24 15.93 1.96
C SER A 14 -2.30 15.79 0.77
N ARG A 15 -1.02 15.57 1.06
CA ARG A 15 -0.01 15.33 0.03
C ARG A 15 -0.33 14.08 -0.81
N TYR A 16 -0.86 13.03 -0.16
CA TYR A 16 -1.21 11.79 -0.83
C TYR A 16 -2.37 11.99 -1.80
N LEU A 17 -3.49 12.56 -1.34
CA LEU A 17 -4.67 12.77 -2.19
C LEU A 17 -4.40 13.75 -3.33
N ASN A 18 -3.63 14.81 -3.09
CA ASN A 18 -3.21 15.74 -4.14
C ASN A 18 -2.36 15.04 -5.22
N LEU A 19 -1.49 14.11 -4.83
CA LEU A 19 -0.71 13.33 -5.79
C LEU A 19 -1.60 12.35 -6.57
N VAL A 20 -2.59 11.73 -5.91
CA VAL A 20 -3.59 10.87 -6.57
C VAL A 20 -4.39 11.70 -7.58
N ALA A 21 -4.93 12.87 -7.19
CA ALA A 21 -5.68 13.77 -8.06
C ALA A 21 -4.89 14.15 -9.31
N HIS A 22 -3.67 14.65 -9.14
CA HIS A 22 -2.79 15.03 -10.25
C HIS A 22 -2.51 13.86 -11.22
N ARG A 23 -2.29 12.66 -10.70
CA ARG A 23 -2.06 11.47 -11.52
C ARG A 23 -3.31 10.95 -12.20
N ALA A 24 -4.47 11.08 -11.54
CA ALA A 24 -5.77 10.74 -12.11
C ALA A 24 -6.10 11.65 -13.31
N GLU A 25 -5.92 12.95 -13.14
CA GLU A 25 -6.11 13.97 -14.19
C GLU A 25 -5.25 13.70 -15.42
N ALA A 26 -3.96 13.39 -15.21
CA ALA A 26 -3.04 13.01 -16.29
C ALA A 26 -3.46 11.75 -17.06
N LYS A 27 -4.38 10.94 -16.50
CA LYS A 27 -4.96 9.74 -17.10
C LYS A 27 -6.40 9.95 -17.61
N GLY A 28 -6.93 11.17 -17.53
CA GLY A 28 -8.29 11.51 -17.94
C GLY A 28 -9.36 11.02 -16.96
N ILE A 29 -9.01 10.68 -15.73
CA ILE A 29 -9.94 10.30 -14.67
C ILE A 29 -10.32 11.57 -13.92
N LYS A 30 -11.62 11.86 -13.83
CA LYS A 30 -12.13 12.99 -13.03
C LYS A 30 -11.98 12.70 -11.54
N THR A 31 -11.74 13.75 -10.77
CA THR A 31 -11.66 13.65 -9.30
C THR A 31 -12.57 14.68 -8.64
N ALA A 32 -13.09 14.36 -7.48
CA ALA A 32 -13.86 15.27 -6.65
C ALA A 32 -13.51 15.08 -5.17
N TRP A 33 -13.29 16.18 -4.46
CA TRP A 33 -13.21 16.15 -3.00
C TRP A 33 -14.61 15.92 -2.43
N VAL A 34 -14.71 14.97 -1.51
CA VAL A 34 -16.01 14.50 -1.00
C VAL A 34 -15.99 14.33 0.52
N ASP A 35 -17.12 14.67 1.14
CA ASP A 35 -17.37 14.41 2.58
C ASP A 35 -18.36 13.25 2.79
N GLY A 36 -18.86 12.66 1.71
CA GLY A 36 -19.85 11.60 1.73
C GLY A 36 -20.11 10.98 0.36
N PRO A 37 -21.05 10.02 0.27
CA PRO A 37 -21.45 9.44 -1.00
C PRO A 37 -21.88 10.53 -1.99
N THR A 38 -21.23 10.58 -3.13
CA THR A 38 -21.43 11.65 -4.12
C THR A 38 -21.86 11.07 -5.46
N PRO A 39 -23.00 11.52 -6.03
CA PRO A 39 -23.44 11.06 -7.34
C PRO A 39 -22.37 11.25 -8.42
N GLY A 40 -22.15 10.21 -9.23
CA GLY A 40 -21.12 10.20 -10.27
C GLY A 40 -19.75 9.68 -9.83
N CYS A 41 -19.51 9.48 -8.53
CA CYS A 41 -18.33 8.79 -8.05
C CYS A 41 -18.54 7.27 -8.17
N VAL A 42 -17.58 6.59 -8.81
CA VAL A 42 -17.56 5.13 -8.98
C VAL A 42 -16.67 4.44 -7.94
N ALA A 43 -15.80 5.20 -7.31
CA ALA A 43 -14.84 4.70 -6.34
C ALA A 43 -14.38 5.82 -5.42
N TYR A 44 -13.86 5.44 -4.27
CA TYR A 44 -13.33 6.38 -3.28
C TYR A 44 -11.93 5.99 -2.83
N VAL A 45 -11.11 7.00 -2.57
CA VAL A 45 -9.81 6.86 -1.94
C VAL A 45 -9.73 7.79 -0.75
N ALA A 46 -9.17 7.32 0.35
CA ALA A 46 -9.05 8.07 1.58
C ALA A 46 -7.59 8.29 1.99
N ASP A 47 -7.32 9.43 2.61
CA ASP A 47 -6.12 9.61 3.40
C ASP A 47 -6.37 9.01 4.78
N THR A 48 -5.92 7.76 4.98
CA THR A 48 -6.17 7.01 6.22
C THR A 48 -5.45 7.58 7.44
N ASP A 49 -4.44 8.44 7.24
CA ASP A 49 -3.78 9.17 8.33
C ASP A 49 -4.67 10.30 8.87
N ALA A 50 -5.57 10.81 8.04
CA ALA A 50 -6.56 11.83 8.43
C ALA A 50 -7.88 11.25 8.95
N GLY A 51 -8.10 9.96 8.78
CA GLY A 51 -9.30 9.24 9.21
C GLY A 51 -9.94 8.39 8.13
N TRP A 52 -11.00 7.68 8.52
CA TRP A 52 -11.73 6.78 7.64
C TRP A 52 -13.03 7.44 7.18
N PRO A 53 -13.54 7.11 5.99
CA PRO A 53 -14.88 7.52 5.59
C PRO A 53 -15.91 7.12 6.65
N MET A 54 -16.81 8.04 6.98
CA MET A 54 -17.85 7.81 7.98
C MET A 54 -19.09 7.08 7.41
N TRP A 55 -19.09 6.77 6.13
CA TRP A 55 -20.14 6.01 5.46
C TRP A 55 -19.62 4.65 4.99
N ASP A 56 -20.52 3.69 4.83
CA ASP A 56 -20.18 2.38 4.31
C ASP A 56 -19.96 2.46 2.79
N LEU A 57 -18.77 2.09 2.35
CA LEU A 57 -18.48 1.86 0.94
C LEU A 57 -19.02 0.49 0.53
N THR A 58 -19.45 0.35 -0.70
CA THR A 58 -19.64 -0.98 -1.27
C THR A 58 -18.28 -1.60 -1.61
N PRO A 59 -18.16 -2.94 -1.73
CA PRO A 59 -16.90 -3.57 -2.13
C PRO A 59 -16.37 -3.07 -3.47
N GLU A 60 -17.27 -2.65 -4.35
CA GLU A 60 -16.95 -2.10 -5.68
C GLU A 60 -16.39 -0.68 -5.59
N GLU A 61 -16.88 0.13 -4.68
CA GLU A 61 -16.43 1.51 -4.45
C GLU A 61 -15.10 1.56 -3.69
N ASP A 62 -14.82 0.53 -2.88
CA ASP A 62 -13.63 0.43 -2.02
C ASP A 62 -12.42 -0.13 -2.79
N VAL A 63 -11.95 0.61 -3.78
CA VAL A 63 -10.86 0.18 -4.68
C VAL A 63 -9.52 -0.05 -3.99
N ASP A 64 -9.31 0.52 -2.81
CA ASP A 64 -8.10 0.30 -1.99
C ASP A 64 -8.32 -0.66 -0.81
N ASN A 65 -9.49 -1.30 -0.72
CA ASN A 65 -9.86 -2.20 0.36
C ASN A 65 -9.69 -1.56 1.75
N ILE A 66 -10.18 -0.33 1.91
CA ILE A 66 -10.10 0.43 3.16
C ILE A 66 -11.04 -0.18 4.21
N GLN A 67 -12.27 -0.51 3.82
CA GLN A 67 -13.31 -1.05 4.70
C GLN A 67 -13.53 -2.55 4.48
N HIS A 68 -13.26 -3.07 3.28
CA HIS A 68 -13.50 -4.46 2.92
C HIS A 68 -12.24 -5.33 3.01
N PRO A 69 -12.40 -6.62 3.31
CA PRO A 69 -11.29 -7.56 3.29
C PRO A 69 -10.65 -7.68 1.91
N GLY A 70 -9.36 -7.42 1.81
CA GLY A 70 -8.64 -7.54 0.54
C GLY A 70 -7.23 -7.00 0.60
N LEU A 71 -6.52 -7.06 -0.52
CA LEU A 71 -5.24 -6.43 -0.65
C LEU A 71 -5.42 -4.95 -0.96
N SER A 72 -4.90 -4.08 -0.09
CA SER A 72 -4.70 -2.67 -0.46
C SER A 72 -3.81 -2.57 -1.71
N CYS A 73 -3.88 -1.46 -2.40
CA CYS A 73 -3.00 -1.23 -3.57
C CYS A 73 -1.53 -1.33 -3.19
N CYS A 74 -1.16 -0.81 -2.01
CA CYS A 74 0.18 -0.92 -1.48
C CYS A 74 0.61 -2.37 -1.25
N ALA A 75 -0.24 -3.20 -0.64
CA ALA A 75 0.06 -4.61 -0.42
C ALA A 75 0.19 -5.39 -1.73
N ALA A 76 -0.66 -5.10 -2.73
CA ALA A 76 -0.56 -5.69 -4.05
C ALA A 76 0.78 -5.35 -4.73
N VAL A 77 1.21 -4.10 -4.63
CA VAL A 77 2.49 -3.63 -5.18
C VAL A 77 3.68 -4.31 -4.50
N VAL A 78 3.67 -4.45 -3.18
CA VAL A 78 4.74 -5.16 -2.45
C VAL A 78 4.85 -6.61 -2.92
N LEU A 79 3.72 -7.31 -3.06
CA LEU A 79 3.71 -8.68 -3.58
C LEU A 79 4.21 -8.78 -5.02
N LEU A 80 3.85 -7.80 -5.87
CA LEU A 80 4.37 -7.71 -7.24
C LEU A 80 5.88 -7.48 -7.25
N CYS A 81 6.41 -6.60 -6.41
CA CYS A 81 7.84 -6.39 -6.22
C CYS A 81 8.54 -7.70 -5.88
N MET A 82 8.08 -8.38 -4.83
CA MET A 82 8.68 -9.62 -4.36
C MET A 82 8.69 -10.70 -5.44
N ARG A 83 7.59 -10.86 -6.15
CA ARG A 83 7.39 -11.99 -7.06
C ARG A 83 7.94 -11.77 -8.46
N TYR A 84 7.78 -10.57 -9.03
CA TYR A 84 8.07 -10.31 -10.45
C TYR A 84 9.29 -9.43 -10.67
N ILE A 85 9.56 -8.47 -9.81
CA ILE A 85 10.70 -7.57 -9.99
C ILE A 85 11.96 -8.21 -9.44
N TYR A 86 11.90 -8.72 -8.21
CA TYR A 86 13.04 -9.34 -7.54
C TYR A 86 13.05 -10.86 -7.63
N SER A 87 11.97 -11.49 -8.14
CA SER A 87 11.84 -12.95 -8.27
C SER A 87 12.20 -13.71 -6.99
N LEU A 88 11.84 -13.15 -5.83
CA LEU A 88 12.25 -13.69 -4.54
C LEU A 88 11.64 -15.08 -4.30
N PRO A 89 12.45 -16.06 -3.92
CA PRO A 89 11.99 -17.42 -3.64
C PRO A 89 10.94 -17.47 -2.51
N ARG A 90 10.02 -18.42 -2.58
CA ARG A 90 8.93 -18.55 -1.59
C ARG A 90 9.37 -19.14 -0.25
N ASP A 91 10.53 -19.77 -0.19
CA ASP A 91 11.15 -20.30 1.02
C ASP A 91 11.86 -19.26 1.85
N ARG A 92 11.78 -17.99 1.43
CA ARG A 92 12.37 -16.86 2.14
C ARG A 92 11.51 -16.43 3.32
N ARG A 93 12.19 -16.05 4.40
CA ARG A 93 11.55 -15.49 5.58
C ARG A 93 11.28 -14.00 5.40
N VAL A 94 10.03 -13.62 5.64
CA VAL A 94 9.55 -12.23 5.53
C VAL A 94 9.29 -11.67 6.93
N CYS A 95 9.80 -10.49 7.23
CA CYS A 95 9.42 -9.70 8.40
C CYS A 95 8.63 -8.47 7.96
N ILE A 96 7.39 -8.34 8.43
CA ILE A 96 6.55 -7.17 8.19
C ILE A 96 6.57 -6.31 9.46
N ILE A 97 7.05 -5.06 9.34
CA ILE A 97 7.06 -4.10 10.44
C ILE A 97 5.91 -3.11 10.21
N GLY A 98 4.98 -3.08 11.16
CA GLY A 98 3.81 -2.20 11.13
C GLY A 98 2.48 -2.95 11.17
N ARG A 99 1.40 -2.18 11.39
CA ARG A 99 0.03 -2.69 11.50
C ARG A 99 -1.00 -1.83 10.76
N GLY A 100 -0.55 -0.79 10.06
CA GLY A 100 -1.41 0.13 9.33
C GLY A 100 -2.12 -0.50 8.14
N HIS A 101 -3.03 0.28 7.54
CA HIS A 101 -3.81 -0.13 6.36
C HIS A 101 -2.92 -0.63 5.21
N ALA A 102 -1.78 0.01 4.96
CA ALA A 102 -0.85 -0.35 3.88
C ALA A 102 -0.38 -1.82 3.92
N VAL A 103 -0.28 -2.40 5.13
CA VAL A 103 0.15 -3.80 5.35
C VAL A 103 -0.98 -4.70 5.85
N GLN A 104 -2.19 -4.16 5.99
CA GLN A 104 -3.36 -4.94 6.36
C GLN A 104 -3.54 -6.09 5.36
N TRP A 105 -3.85 -7.28 5.88
CA TRP A 105 -3.99 -8.50 5.08
C TRP A 105 -2.70 -9.04 4.44
N MET A 106 -1.65 -8.24 4.30
CA MET A 106 -0.40 -8.68 3.68
C MET A 106 0.15 -9.95 4.33
N TYR A 107 0.18 -10.01 5.66
CA TYR A 107 0.58 -11.20 6.42
C TYR A 107 -0.19 -12.46 5.98
N ARG A 108 -1.52 -12.38 5.91
CA ARG A 108 -2.36 -13.54 5.53
C ARG A 108 -2.12 -13.97 4.10
N VAL A 109 -2.04 -13.02 3.19
CA VAL A 109 -1.84 -13.29 1.77
C VAL A 109 -0.44 -13.87 1.51
N MET A 110 0.60 -13.31 2.13
CA MET A 110 1.96 -13.86 1.97
C MET A 110 2.04 -15.30 2.48
N ARG A 111 1.38 -15.63 3.58
CA ARG A 111 1.26 -17.02 4.05
C ARG A 111 0.52 -17.92 3.07
N CYS A 112 -0.52 -17.44 2.41
CA CYS A 112 -1.19 -18.19 1.33
C CYS A 112 -0.25 -18.47 0.14
N TYR A 113 0.74 -17.61 -0.09
CA TYR A 113 1.80 -17.82 -1.09
C TYR A 113 2.98 -18.66 -0.58
N SER A 114 2.85 -19.27 0.61
CA SER A 114 3.86 -20.14 1.22
C SER A 114 5.14 -19.43 1.72
N TYR A 115 5.10 -18.11 1.96
CA TYR A 115 6.16 -17.43 2.68
C TYR A 115 6.11 -17.74 4.18
N GLU A 116 7.29 -17.87 4.82
CA GLU A 116 7.40 -17.83 6.28
C GLU A 116 7.36 -16.34 6.71
N VAL A 117 6.30 -15.92 7.40
CA VAL A 117 6.06 -14.50 7.68
C VAL A 117 5.95 -14.26 9.18
N ASP A 118 6.78 -13.36 9.67
CA ASP A 118 6.67 -12.71 10.97
C ASP A 118 6.09 -11.30 10.80
N GLN A 119 5.22 -10.87 11.72
CA GLN A 119 4.70 -9.50 11.75
C GLN A 119 4.87 -8.92 13.15
N CYS A 120 5.44 -7.72 13.24
CA CYS A 120 5.61 -7.01 14.50
C CYS A 120 5.15 -5.55 14.40
N SER A 121 4.83 -4.95 15.55
CA SER A 121 4.63 -3.50 15.63
C SER A 121 5.98 -2.80 15.71
N SER A 122 6.02 -1.50 15.41
CA SER A 122 7.22 -0.66 15.57
C SER A 122 7.75 -0.55 17.01
N THR A 123 6.95 -1.00 17.98
CA THR A 123 7.30 -1.00 19.41
C THR A 123 7.53 -2.39 19.98
N ALA A 124 7.64 -3.43 19.14
CA ALA A 124 7.88 -4.79 19.62
C ALA A 124 9.30 -4.94 20.16
N LEU A 125 9.43 -5.53 21.35
CA LEU A 125 10.72 -5.71 22.02
C LEU A 125 11.64 -6.70 21.30
N ASP A 126 11.09 -7.61 20.52
CA ASP A 126 11.82 -8.64 19.77
C ASP A 126 12.02 -8.26 18.28
N MET A 127 11.73 -7.02 17.90
CA MET A 127 11.80 -6.57 16.51
C MET A 127 13.20 -6.75 15.91
N ALA A 128 14.26 -6.38 16.63
CA ALA A 128 15.63 -6.57 16.16
C ALA A 128 15.96 -8.06 15.91
N TYR A 129 15.47 -8.96 16.78
CA TYR A 129 15.63 -10.39 16.58
C TYR A 129 14.88 -10.90 15.35
N LEU A 130 13.63 -10.48 15.13
CA LEU A 130 12.83 -10.90 13.97
C LEU A 130 13.46 -10.40 12.67
N VAL A 131 13.89 -9.14 12.66
CA VAL A 131 14.54 -8.51 11.50
C VAL A 131 15.87 -9.20 11.17
N SER A 132 16.69 -9.58 12.18
CA SER A 132 17.99 -10.23 11.96
C SER A 132 17.91 -11.59 11.26
N ARG A 133 16.73 -12.21 11.24
CA ARG A 133 16.48 -13.51 10.63
C ARG A 133 15.74 -13.42 9.29
N ALA A 134 15.34 -12.23 8.90
CA ALA A 134 14.55 -12.03 7.70
C ALA A 134 15.43 -11.94 6.44
N ASP A 135 15.00 -12.60 5.38
CA ASP A 135 15.55 -12.43 4.05
C ASP A 135 14.90 -11.23 3.33
N ILE A 136 13.64 -10.95 3.70
CA ILE A 136 12.83 -9.87 3.12
C ILE A 136 12.23 -9.08 4.27
N ILE A 137 12.38 -7.77 4.24
CA ILE A 137 11.79 -6.86 5.23
C ILE A 137 10.84 -5.91 4.52
N VAL A 138 9.59 -5.87 4.98
CA VAL A 138 8.59 -4.92 4.52
C VAL A 138 8.31 -3.96 5.68
N ASN A 139 8.71 -2.71 5.52
CA ASN A 139 8.59 -1.71 6.56
C ASN A 139 7.51 -0.67 6.24
N SER A 140 6.53 -0.54 7.13
CA SER A 140 5.54 0.53 7.11
C SER A 140 5.49 1.34 8.42
N ALA A 141 6.51 1.19 9.28
CA ALA A 141 6.61 1.96 10.51
C ALA A 141 7.30 3.30 10.26
N ASP A 142 6.74 4.40 10.79
CA ASP A 142 7.28 5.75 10.61
C ASP A 142 8.64 5.97 11.26
N ALA A 143 8.99 5.13 12.23
CA ALA A 143 10.29 5.16 12.87
C ALA A 143 10.76 3.75 13.24
N VAL A 144 12.04 3.50 13.07
CA VAL A 144 12.77 2.31 13.54
C VAL A 144 14.02 2.75 14.31
N THR A 145 14.39 1.97 15.33
CA THR A 145 15.56 2.29 16.16
C THR A 145 16.86 1.91 15.45
N GLU A 146 17.97 2.53 15.87
CA GLU A 146 19.31 2.19 15.40
C GLU A 146 19.67 0.70 15.66
N GLU A 147 19.18 0.14 16.77
CA GLU A 147 19.34 -1.28 17.08
C GLU A 147 18.71 -2.16 16.00
N VAL A 148 17.49 -1.82 15.55
CA VAL A 148 16.80 -2.55 14.49
C VAL A 148 17.50 -2.38 13.15
N LEU A 149 17.90 -1.14 12.79
CA LEU A 149 18.68 -0.89 11.60
C LEU A 149 19.99 -1.68 11.59
N GLY A 150 20.68 -1.74 12.77
CA GLY A 150 21.91 -2.51 12.94
C GLY A 150 21.73 -4.02 12.81
N ALA A 151 20.53 -4.53 13.09
CA ALA A 151 20.21 -5.96 13.02
C ALA A 151 19.87 -6.47 11.61
N VAL A 152 19.60 -5.58 10.63
CA VAL A 152 19.25 -5.97 9.27
C VAL A 152 20.42 -6.66 8.57
N PRO A 153 20.22 -7.90 8.04
CA PRO A 153 21.27 -8.59 7.29
C PRO A 153 21.63 -7.85 6.00
N ALA A 154 22.92 -7.80 5.67
CA ALA A 154 23.38 -7.23 4.41
C ALA A 154 22.85 -7.97 3.16
N SER A 155 22.46 -9.23 3.31
CA SER A 155 21.85 -10.03 2.24
C SER A 155 20.33 -9.82 2.10
N ALA A 156 19.71 -9.03 2.97
CA ALA A 156 18.27 -8.83 2.94
C ALA A 156 17.82 -7.94 1.77
N THR A 157 16.58 -8.17 1.32
CA THR A 157 15.83 -7.23 0.48
C THR A 157 14.92 -6.40 1.37
N VAL A 158 15.02 -5.08 1.33
CA VAL A 158 14.19 -4.15 2.10
C VAL A 158 13.21 -3.44 1.20
N ILE A 159 11.91 -3.53 1.50
CA ILE A 159 10.83 -2.78 0.85
C ILE A 159 10.32 -1.76 1.86
N ASP A 160 10.73 -0.51 1.70
CA ASP A 160 10.48 0.54 2.67
C ASP A 160 9.31 1.43 2.25
N ILE A 161 8.12 1.16 2.80
CA ILE A 161 6.89 1.89 2.50
C ILE A 161 6.90 3.27 3.18
N SER A 162 7.46 3.36 4.38
CA SER A 162 7.46 4.58 5.19
C SER A 162 8.63 5.52 4.93
N GLY A 163 9.78 4.98 4.49
CA GLY A 163 11.04 5.71 4.31
C GLY A 163 11.93 5.72 5.54
N SER A 164 11.52 5.10 6.65
CA SER A 164 12.30 5.12 7.90
C SER A 164 13.52 4.19 7.91
N MET A 165 13.69 3.36 6.88
CA MET A 165 14.85 2.49 6.67
C MET A 165 15.82 2.99 5.57
N GLU A 166 15.66 4.22 5.09
CA GLU A 166 16.55 4.82 4.09
C GLU A 166 18.06 4.66 4.41
N PRO A 167 18.51 4.74 5.69
CA PRO A 167 19.92 4.53 6.02
C PRO A 167 20.48 3.15 5.63
N LEU A 168 19.62 2.20 5.24
CA LEU A 168 20.03 0.87 4.76
C LEU A 168 20.25 0.80 3.26
N SER A 169 19.97 1.85 2.49
CA SER A 169 19.97 1.82 1.03
C SER A 169 21.26 1.30 0.40
N ASP A 170 22.41 1.61 1.02
CA ASP A 170 23.73 1.17 0.56
C ASP A 170 24.29 -0.04 1.35
N ARG A 171 23.50 -0.62 2.24
CA ARG A 171 23.96 -1.68 3.18
C ARG A 171 23.33 -3.04 2.95
N VAL A 172 22.24 -3.10 2.21
CA VAL A 172 21.48 -4.33 1.94
C VAL A 172 21.59 -4.74 0.47
N ALA A 173 21.26 -5.99 0.18
CA ALA A 173 21.37 -6.52 -1.18
C ALA A 173 20.45 -5.78 -2.16
N ASP A 174 19.20 -5.51 -1.74
CA ASP A 174 18.25 -4.75 -2.53
C ASP A 174 17.45 -3.80 -1.62
N TYR A 175 17.27 -2.57 -2.06
CA TYR A 175 16.47 -1.57 -1.37
C TYR A 175 15.42 -0.94 -2.28
N VAL A 176 14.15 -1.09 -1.91
CA VAL A 176 13.02 -0.47 -2.61
C VAL A 176 12.55 0.75 -1.81
N PRO A 177 12.85 1.97 -2.25
CA PRO A 177 12.54 3.16 -1.50
C PRO A 177 11.03 3.51 -1.55
N ARG A 178 10.59 4.26 -0.53
CA ARG A 178 9.22 4.78 -0.37
C ARG A 178 8.65 5.37 -1.67
N ASP A 179 9.44 6.17 -2.38
CA ASP A 179 8.97 6.85 -3.59
C ASP A 179 8.65 5.88 -4.74
N HIS A 180 9.33 4.74 -4.82
CA HIS A 180 9.01 3.71 -5.79
C HIS A 180 7.70 3.00 -5.42
N VAL A 181 7.58 2.56 -4.16
CA VAL A 181 6.35 1.94 -3.66
C VAL A 181 5.16 2.88 -3.85
N GLY A 182 5.29 4.15 -3.47
CA GLY A 182 4.23 5.15 -3.59
C GLY A 182 3.78 5.39 -5.03
N ARG A 183 4.72 5.48 -5.98
CA ARG A 183 4.39 5.61 -7.41
C ARG A 183 3.63 4.41 -7.96
N TRP A 184 4.03 3.20 -7.59
CA TRP A 184 3.38 1.98 -8.03
C TRP A 184 2.04 1.78 -7.34
N ASN A 185 1.91 2.16 -6.06
CA ASN A 185 0.66 2.17 -5.32
C ASN A 185 -0.40 3.01 -6.05
N ILE A 186 -0.08 4.26 -6.40
CA ILE A 186 -1.00 5.13 -7.13
C ILE A 186 -1.31 4.57 -8.53
N ALA A 187 -0.33 3.99 -9.21
CA ALA A 187 -0.56 3.38 -10.51
C ALA A 187 -1.56 2.20 -10.43
N GLU A 188 -1.44 1.36 -9.42
CA GLU A 188 -2.35 0.25 -9.16
C GLU A 188 -3.75 0.75 -8.78
N LEU A 189 -3.84 1.75 -7.90
CA LEU A 189 -5.09 2.39 -7.53
C LEU A 189 -5.83 2.90 -8.78
N LEU A 190 -5.18 3.69 -9.62
CA LEU A 190 -5.78 4.25 -10.82
C LEU A 190 -6.11 3.18 -11.88
N ARG A 191 -5.40 2.06 -11.90
CA ARG A 191 -5.76 0.90 -12.72
C ARG A 191 -7.09 0.30 -12.25
N ARG A 192 -7.27 0.11 -10.95
CA ARG A 192 -8.54 -0.40 -10.38
C ARG A 192 -9.70 0.55 -10.64
N VAL A 193 -9.50 1.86 -10.43
CA VAL A 193 -10.51 2.89 -10.74
C VAL A 193 -10.92 2.83 -12.21
N ARG A 194 -9.98 2.68 -13.14
CA ARG A 194 -10.29 2.58 -14.57
C ARG A 194 -11.14 1.37 -14.89
N VAL A 195 -10.82 0.20 -14.31
CA VAL A 195 -11.66 -1.01 -14.49
C VAL A 195 -13.09 -0.74 -14.03
N ARG A 196 -13.27 -0.04 -12.89
CA ARG A 196 -14.62 0.31 -12.41
C ARG A 196 -15.37 1.23 -13.37
N ILE A 197 -14.71 2.27 -13.91
CA ILE A 197 -15.32 3.18 -14.89
C ILE A 197 -15.77 2.40 -16.15
N GLU A 198 -14.96 1.46 -16.61
CA GLU A 198 -15.27 0.64 -17.79
C GLU A 198 -16.48 -0.29 -17.51
N GLU A 199 -16.53 -0.94 -16.35
CA GLU A 199 -17.63 -1.81 -15.92
C GLU A 199 -18.98 -1.03 -15.80
N GLU A 200 -18.97 0.17 -15.22
CA GLU A 200 -20.16 1.03 -15.12
C GLU A 200 -20.64 1.50 -16.50
N GLY A 201 -19.73 1.80 -17.44
CA GLY A 201 -20.08 2.19 -18.79
C GLY A 201 -20.73 1.08 -19.61
N GLU A 202 -20.43 -0.19 -19.32
CA GLU A 202 -21.05 -1.35 -19.99
C GLU A 202 -22.47 -1.66 -19.46
N THR A 203 -22.78 -1.28 -18.23
CA THR A 203 -24.10 -1.53 -17.62
C THR A 203 -25.16 -0.52 -18.03
N ASP A 204 -24.77 0.67 -18.52
CA ASP A 204 -25.68 1.74 -18.94
C ASP A 204 -26.04 1.66 -20.48
N GLY A 205 -25.56 0.68 -21.22
CA GLY A 205 -25.78 0.48 -22.67
C GLY A 205 -26.71 -0.68 -22.95
#